data_b6ad8d512bea3d3ad94cc4e11ff0d634
#
_entry.id   b6ad8d512bea3d3ad94cc4e11ff0d634
#
_cell.length_a   1.000
_cell.length_b   1.000
_cell.length_c   1.000
_cell.angle_alpha   90.00
_cell.angle_beta   90.00
_cell.angle_gamma   90.00
#
_symmetry.space_group_name_H-M   'P 1'
#
loop_
_entity.id
_entity.type
_entity.pdbx_description
1 polymer ?
#
loop_
_entity_poly.entity_id
_entity_poly.type
_entity_poly.pdbx_seq_one_letter_code
_entity_poly.pdbx_strand_id
1 'polypeptide(L)'
;GELDKVQDTLKASQDKVKDAQKKLEEAKKIATEIIDGAKADIDSVKQKVATAVDSDIVNLNKNLEEMMKVEISKAKKEVVTEVLEELLSSENIKLTQQELANIVLKKVA
;
A
#
# COMPACT_ATOMS: atom_id res chain seq x y z
N GLY A 1 27.29 2.47 71.59
CA GLY A 1 28.50 3.26 71.41
C GLY A 1 28.69 3.83 70.03
N GLU A 2 29.74 4.54 69.77
CA GLU A 2 30.03 5.10 68.45
C GLU A 2 30.23 4.04 67.34
N LEU A 3 30.80 2.89 67.72
CA LEU A 3 30.97 1.76 66.80
C LEU A 3 29.64 1.19 66.30
N ASP A 4 28.64 1.13 67.16
CA ASP A 4 27.31 0.66 66.78
C ASP A 4 26.63 1.62 65.80
N LYS A 5 26.79 2.93 66.02
CA LYS A 5 26.27 3.96 65.13
C LYS A 5 26.94 3.89 63.73
N VAL A 6 28.25 3.65 63.70
CA VAL A 6 28.99 3.51 62.45
C VAL A 6 28.55 2.27 61.70
N GLN A 7 28.36 1.15 62.40
CA GLN A 7 27.85 -0.09 61.82
C GLN A 7 26.43 0.06 61.26
N ASP A 8 25.55 0.73 61.99
CA ASP A 8 24.19 1.01 61.53
C ASP A 8 24.18 1.91 60.29
N THR A 9 25.03 2.93 60.27
CA THR A 9 25.18 3.83 59.13
C THR A 9 25.71 3.09 57.91
N LEU A 10 26.71 2.21 58.10
CA LEU A 10 27.28 1.39 57.02
C LEU A 10 26.23 0.47 56.46
N LYS A 11 25.47 -0.21 57.32
CA LYS A 11 24.40 -1.11 56.88
C LYS A 11 23.31 -0.37 56.08
N ALA A 12 22.89 0.80 56.60
CA ALA A 12 21.91 1.63 55.88
C ALA A 12 22.42 2.08 54.52
N SER A 13 23.73 2.43 54.42
CA SER A 13 24.35 2.76 53.13
C SER A 13 24.41 1.59 52.17
N GLN A 14 24.75 0.39 52.67
CA GLN A 14 24.76 -0.84 51.87
C GLN A 14 23.38 -1.18 51.35
N ASP A 15 22.35 -1.03 52.19
CA ASP A 15 20.97 -1.27 51.79
C ASP A 15 20.52 -0.28 50.71
N LYS A 16 20.91 0.98 50.81
CA LYS A 16 20.64 1.98 49.76
C LYS A 16 21.32 1.66 48.44
N VAL A 17 22.56 1.16 48.50
CA VAL A 17 23.28 0.73 47.28
C VAL A 17 22.58 -0.48 46.63
N LYS A 18 22.16 -1.46 47.40
CA LYS A 18 21.41 -2.60 46.90
C LYS A 18 20.10 -2.19 46.25
N ASP A 19 19.36 -1.29 46.89
CA ASP A 19 18.11 -0.76 46.35
C ASP A 19 18.36 0.00 45.02
N ALA A 20 19.41 0.81 44.96
CA ALA A 20 19.78 1.52 43.75
C ALA A 20 20.18 0.57 42.64
N GLN A 21 20.91 -0.54 42.93
CA GLN A 21 21.26 -1.57 41.97
C GLN A 21 20.02 -2.27 41.44
N LYS A 22 19.08 -2.62 42.30
CA LYS A 22 17.80 -3.24 41.89
C LYS A 22 17.03 -2.31 40.95
N LYS A 23 16.90 -1.05 41.30
CA LYS A 23 16.21 -0.07 40.45
C LYS A 23 16.89 0.09 39.11
N LEU A 24 18.23 0.08 39.08
CA LEU A 24 19.00 0.15 37.85
C LEU A 24 18.72 -1.07 36.96
N GLU A 25 18.73 -2.28 37.51
CA GLU A 25 18.44 -3.50 36.78
C GLU A 25 17.00 -3.52 36.26
N GLU A 26 16.02 -3.10 37.07
CA GLU A 26 14.65 -2.96 36.63
C GLU A 26 14.49 -1.96 35.50
N ALA A 27 15.18 -0.79 35.62
CA ALA A 27 15.18 0.21 34.54
C ALA A 27 15.80 -0.31 33.25
N LYS A 28 16.89 -1.08 33.33
CA LYS A 28 17.50 -1.74 32.15
C LYS A 28 16.55 -2.74 31.51
N LYS A 29 15.88 -3.54 32.32
CA LYS A 29 14.88 -4.51 31.85
C LYS A 29 13.73 -3.81 31.13
N ILE A 30 13.18 -2.76 31.72
CA ILE A 30 12.10 -1.97 31.13
C ILE A 30 12.57 -1.33 29.81
N ALA A 31 13.78 -0.77 29.77
CA ALA A 31 14.34 -0.20 28.55
C ALA A 31 14.47 -1.24 27.44
N THR A 32 14.94 -2.44 27.77
CA THR A 32 15.02 -3.54 26.79
C THR A 32 13.64 -3.94 26.29
N GLU A 33 12.66 -4.06 27.15
CA GLU A 33 11.27 -4.37 26.78
C GLU A 33 10.67 -3.30 25.85
N ILE A 34 10.94 -2.03 26.14
CA ILE A 34 10.49 -0.90 25.31
C ILE A 34 11.15 -0.99 23.91
N ILE A 35 12.45 -1.21 23.86
CA ILE A 35 13.18 -1.33 22.58
C ILE A 35 12.67 -2.52 21.76
N ASP A 36 12.51 -3.67 22.39
CA ASP A 36 12.02 -4.88 21.72
C ASP A 36 10.59 -4.68 21.22
N GLY A 37 9.74 -4.05 22.04
CA GLY A 37 8.38 -3.70 21.63
C GLY A 37 8.36 -2.72 20.45
N ALA A 38 9.22 -1.71 20.48
CA ALA A 38 9.33 -0.76 19.38
C ALA A 38 9.82 -1.43 18.07
N LYS A 39 10.78 -2.34 18.17
CA LYS A 39 11.24 -3.13 17.01
C LYS A 39 10.12 -3.98 16.43
N ALA A 40 9.36 -4.66 17.28
CA ALA A 40 8.22 -5.47 16.84
C ALA A 40 7.15 -4.60 16.16
N ASP A 41 6.86 -3.42 16.70
CA ASP A 41 5.92 -2.47 16.11
C ASP A 41 6.39 -1.97 14.73
N ILE A 42 7.68 -1.66 14.61
CA ILE A 42 8.27 -1.27 13.33
C ILE A 42 8.15 -2.38 12.30
N ASP A 43 8.43 -3.62 12.65
CA ASP A 43 8.30 -4.76 11.75
C ASP A 43 6.84 -4.96 11.32
N SER A 44 5.90 -4.82 12.26
CA SER A 44 4.47 -4.88 11.96
C SER A 44 4.04 -3.80 10.97
N VAL A 45 4.49 -2.56 11.18
CA VAL A 45 4.20 -1.44 10.28
C VAL A 45 4.81 -1.68 8.90
N LYS A 46 6.05 -2.16 8.82
CA LYS A 46 6.69 -2.51 7.54
C LYS A 46 5.90 -3.54 6.77
N GLN A 47 5.41 -4.58 7.43
CA GLN A 47 4.59 -5.61 6.79
C GLN A 47 3.26 -5.05 6.29
N LYS A 48 2.59 -4.22 7.08
CA LYS A 48 1.34 -3.57 6.69
C LYS A 48 1.52 -2.65 5.49
N VAL A 49 2.61 -1.87 5.47
CA VAL A 49 2.93 -0.99 4.35
C VAL A 49 3.22 -1.81 3.09
N ALA A 50 4.01 -2.88 3.20
CA ALA A 50 4.31 -3.75 2.06
C ALA A 50 3.03 -4.37 1.49
N THR A 51 2.14 -4.87 2.33
CA THR A 51 0.86 -5.44 1.91
C THR A 51 -0.03 -4.38 1.24
N ALA A 52 -0.09 -3.17 1.80
CA ALA A 52 -0.87 -2.07 1.24
C ALA A 52 -0.33 -1.65 -0.14
N VAL A 53 0.99 -1.55 -0.29
CA VAL A 53 1.63 -1.23 -1.56
C VAL A 53 1.33 -2.29 -2.61
N ASP A 54 1.46 -3.58 -2.27
CA ASP A 54 1.15 -4.68 -3.18
C ASP A 54 -0.32 -4.63 -3.63
N SER A 55 -1.24 -4.40 -2.71
CA SER A 55 -2.66 -4.25 -3.00
C SER A 55 -2.93 -3.06 -3.92
N ASP A 56 -2.28 -1.93 -3.68
CA ASP A 56 -2.42 -0.72 -4.51
C ASP A 56 -1.90 -0.96 -5.92
N ILE A 57 -0.79 -1.69 -6.07
CA ILE A 57 -0.23 -2.05 -7.38
C ILE A 57 -1.21 -2.94 -8.15
N VAL A 58 -1.79 -3.94 -7.52
CA VAL A 58 -2.79 -4.81 -8.13
C VAL A 58 -4.00 -4.02 -8.60
N ASN A 59 -4.50 -3.12 -7.75
CA ASN A 59 -5.65 -2.27 -8.09
C ASN A 59 -5.33 -1.28 -9.21
N LEU A 60 -4.14 -0.70 -9.20
CA LEU A 60 -3.69 0.20 -10.26
C LEU A 60 -3.61 -0.53 -11.60
N ASN A 61 -3.03 -1.74 -11.64
CA ASN A 61 -2.95 -2.54 -12.84
C ASN A 61 -4.34 -2.90 -13.39
N LYS A 62 -5.28 -3.26 -12.52
CA LYS A 62 -6.68 -3.49 -12.89
C LYS A 62 -7.31 -2.26 -13.53
N ASN A 63 -7.13 -1.10 -12.90
CA ASN A 63 -7.68 0.15 -13.40
C ASN A 63 -7.08 0.52 -14.76
N LEU A 64 -5.77 0.31 -14.94
CA LEU A 64 -5.10 0.54 -16.22
C LEU A 64 -5.63 -0.38 -17.32
N GLU A 65 -5.84 -1.66 -17.03
CA GLU A 65 -6.43 -2.60 -17.98
C GLU A 65 -7.84 -2.18 -18.40
N GLU A 66 -8.67 -1.76 -17.44
CA GLU A 66 -10.02 -1.27 -17.73
C GLU A 66 -10.00 0.00 -18.57
N MET A 67 -9.12 0.94 -18.25
CA MET A 67 -8.94 2.16 -19.04
C MET A 67 -8.49 1.84 -20.47
N MET A 68 -7.57 0.92 -20.65
CA MET A 68 -7.12 0.47 -21.97
C MET A 68 -8.28 -0.15 -22.77
N LYS A 69 -9.10 -0.98 -22.15
CA LYS A 69 -10.30 -1.57 -22.80
C LYS A 69 -11.26 -0.49 -23.27
N VAL A 70 -11.51 0.52 -22.43
CA VAL A 70 -12.37 1.65 -22.77
C VAL A 70 -11.80 2.44 -23.94
N GLU A 71 -10.52 2.74 -23.94
CA GLU A 71 -9.85 3.47 -25.03
C GLU A 71 -9.86 2.69 -26.35
N ILE A 72 -9.62 1.38 -26.31
CA ILE A 72 -9.72 0.51 -27.47
C ILE A 72 -11.14 0.50 -28.02
N SER A 73 -12.15 0.40 -27.16
CA SER A 73 -13.54 0.45 -27.55
C SER A 73 -13.91 1.77 -28.22
N LYS A 74 -13.44 2.91 -27.68
CA LYS A 74 -13.63 4.24 -28.27
C LYS A 74 -12.96 4.33 -29.63
N ALA A 75 -11.71 3.87 -29.76
CA ALA A 75 -10.98 3.88 -31.02
C ALA A 75 -11.69 3.07 -32.09
N LYS A 76 -12.22 1.89 -31.74
CA LYS A 76 -13.02 1.07 -32.66
C LYS A 76 -14.28 1.79 -33.14
N LYS A 77 -15.00 2.47 -32.23
CA LYS A 77 -16.18 3.26 -32.58
C LYS A 77 -15.85 4.44 -33.49
N GLU A 78 -14.74 5.13 -33.24
CA GLU A 78 -14.27 6.23 -34.09
C GLU A 78 -13.96 5.74 -35.50
N VAL A 79 -13.25 4.61 -35.64
CA VAL A 79 -12.94 4.02 -36.95
C VAL A 79 -14.23 3.64 -37.67
N VAL A 80 -15.18 3.01 -37.00
CA VAL A 80 -16.47 2.64 -37.61
C VAL A 80 -17.21 3.88 -38.07
N THR A 81 -17.24 4.95 -37.26
CA THR A 81 -17.89 6.22 -37.60
C THR A 81 -17.23 6.88 -38.81
N GLU A 82 -15.91 6.96 -38.85
CA GLU A 82 -15.15 7.53 -39.97
C GLU A 82 -15.40 6.78 -41.27
N VAL A 83 -15.37 5.44 -41.22
CA VAL A 83 -15.62 4.59 -42.40
C VAL A 83 -17.06 4.78 -42.86
N LEU A 84 -18.05 4.84 -41.98
CA LEU A 84 -19.44 5.08 -42.37
C LEU A 84 -19.62 6.45 -43.00
N GLU A 85 -19.02 7.52 -42.42
CA GLU A 85 -19.07 8.85 -43.00
C GLU A 85 -18.45 8.90 -44.39
N GLU A 86 -17.31 8.26 -44.56
CA GLU A 86 -16.63 8.19 -45.84
C GLU A 86 -17.45 7.43 -46.91
N LEU A 87 -18.05 6.30 -46.52
CA LEU A 87 -18.92 5.52 -47.42
C LEU A 87 -20.21 6.28 -47.77
N LEU A 88 -20.82 6.97 -46.80
CA LEU A 88 -22.03 7.78 -47.00
C LEU A 88 -21.79 9.01 -47.85
N SER A 89 -20.58 9.56 -47.84
CA SER A 89 -20.22 10.73 -48.69
C SER A 89 -19.90 10.33 -50.10
N SER A 90 -19.74 9.04 -50.41
CA SER A 90 -19.48 8.51 -51.73
C SER A 90 -20.78 8.49 -52.56
N GLU A 91 -20.87 9.21 -53.68
CA GLU A 91 -22.05 9.37 -54.53
C GLU A 91 -22.51 8.05 -55.22
N ASN A 92 -21.66 7.01 -55.20
CA ASN A 92 -21.92 5.77 -55.96
C ASN A 92 -22.50 4.63 -55.07
N ILE A 93 -22.77 4.85 -53.81
CA ILE A 93 -23.23 3.81 -52.90
C ILE A 93 -24.73 3.90 -52.72
N LYS A 94 -25.48 2.89 -53.20
CA LYS A 94 -26.93 2.78 -53.04
C LYS A 94 -27.36 1.86 -51.92
N LEU A 95 -26.50 1.64 -50.93
CA LEU A 95 -26.81 0.80 -49.80
C LEU A 95 -27.53 1.61 -48.67
N THR A 96 -28.40 0.96 -47.92
CA THR A 96 -28.99 1.59 -46.74
C THR A 96 -27.92 1.76 -45.68
N GLN A 97 -28.09 2.74 -44.77
CA GLN A 97 -27.18 2.97 -43.66
C GLN A 97 -27.00 1.69 -42.81
N GLN A 98 -28.04 0.93 -42.63
CA GLN A 98 -28.02 -0.31 -41.85
C GLN A 98 -27.16 -1.38 -42.51
N GLU A 99 -27.27 -1.53 -43.84
CA GLU A 99 -26.45 -2.48 -44.60
C GLU A 99 -24.98 -2.08 -44.56
N LEU A 100 -24.65 -0.82 -44.70
CA LEU A 100 -23.30 -0.31 -44.58
C LEU A 100 -22.73 -0.54 -43.22
N ALA A 101 -23.49 -0.25 -42.14
CA ALA A 101 -23.08 -0.47 -40.78
C ALA A 101 -22.77 -1.96 -40.53
N ASN A 102 -23.59 -2.87 -41.03
CA ASN A 102 -23.36 -4.31 -40.88
C ASN A 102 -22.10 -4.78 -41.62
N ILE A 103 -21.82 -4.26 -42.81
CA ILE A 103 -20.63 -4.61 -43.58
C ILE A 103 -19.37 -4.11 -42.85
N VAL A 104 -19.36 -2.88 -42.34
CA VAL A 104 -18.23 -2.27 -41.62
C VAL A 104 -17.99 -3.01 -40.29
N LEU A 105 -19.01 -3.30 -39.53
CA LEU A 105 -18.88 -4.01 -38.27
C LEU A 105 -18.31 -5.43 -38.46
N LYS A 106 -18.66 -6.13 -39.54
CA LYS A 106 -18.05 -7.42 -39.86
C LYS A 106 -16.57 -7.32 -40.16
N LYS A 107 -16.10 -6.25 -40.79
CA LYS A 107 -14.68 -6.06 -41.10
C LYS A 107 -13.83 -5.61 -39.93
N VAL A 108 -14.42 -4.90 -38.97
CA VAL A 108 -13.73 -4.35 -37.80
C VAL A 108 -13.77 -5.32 -36.63
N ALA A 109 -14.72 -6.19 -36.55
CA ALA A 109 -14.87 -7.13 -35.44
C ALA A 109 -13.77 -8.24 -35.45
#